data_a0a5288ce696e2a3ad2808b5b33581ea
#
_entry.id   a0a5288ce696e2a3ad2808b5b33581ea
#
_cell.length_a   1.000
_cell.length_b   1.000
_cell.length_c   1.000
_cell.angle_alpha   90.00
_cell.angle_beta   90.00
_cell.angle_gamma   90.00
#
_symmetry.space_group_name_H-M   'P 1'
#
loop_
_entity.id
_entity.type
_entity.pdbx_description
1 polymer ?
#
loop_
_entity_poly.entity_id
_entity_poly.type
_entity_poly.pdbx_seq_one_letter_code
_entity_poly.pdbx_strand_id
1 'polypeptide(L)'
;MDDLISDLQVLIRQPSVSAKKQGLVECANLVAKIMRKAGINSEVLYLDDKSIPPIVYGELKSKSNPNKTILFYNHYDVQPEEPIELWENEPFSGKVEGNYVFGRGSADDKGELITRIKAVEYCLKKTG
;
A
#
# COMPACT_ATOMS: atom_id res chain seq x y z
N MET A 1 6.98 14.06 6.18
CA MET A 1 5.54 14.01 5.81
C MET A 1 5.38 13.92 4.29
N ASP A 2 6.19 14.65 3.53
CA ASP A 2 6.13 14.65 2.04
C ASP A 2 6.33 13.27 1.42
N ASP A 3 7.19 12.44 1.99
CA ASP A 3 7.42 11.06 1.55
C ASP A 3 6.20 10.14 1.72
N LEU A 4 5.39 10.32 2.77
CA LEU A 4 4.16 9.55 2.99
C LEU A 4 3.13 9.88 1.91
N ILE A 5 2.88 11.16 1.70
CA ILE A 5 1.91 11.62 0.69
C ILE A 5 2.35 11.22 -0.71
N SER A 6 3.64 11.36 -1.03
CA SER A 6 4.18 10.96 -2.33
C SER A 6 4.03 9.46 -2.58
N ASP A 7 4.38 8.62 -1.60
CA ASP A 7 4.24 7.16 -1.73
C ASP A 7 2.75 6.75 -1.83
N LEU A 8 1.85 7.42 -1.08
CA LEU A 8 0.41 7.20 -1.19
C LEU A 8 -0.14 7.59 -2.58
N GLN A 9 0.26 8.76 -3.10
CA GLN A 9 -0.14 9.17 -4.44
C GLN A 9 0.30 8.19 -5.52
N VAL A 10 1.54 7.70 -5.45
CA VAL A 10 2.07 6.69 -6.38
C VAL A 10 1.25 5.40 -6.29
N LEU A 11 0.89 4.98 -5.08
CA LEU A 11 0.10 3.76 -4.88
C LEU A 11 -1.35 3.91 -5.34
N ILE A 12 -1.98 5.09 -5.14
CA ILE A 12 -3.33 5.37 -5.66
C ILE A 12 -3.34 5.36 -7.20
N ARG A 13 -2.33 5.96 -7.83
CA ARG A 13 -2.18 6.02 -9.29
C ARG A 13 -1.97 4.67 -9.95
N GLN A 14 -1.57 3.65 -9.20
CA GLN A 14 -1.53 2.28 -9.67
C GLN A 14 -2.90 1.62 -9.42
N PRO A 15 -3.75 1.42 -10.43
CA PRO A 15 -4.99 0.68 -10.27
C PRO A 15 -4.75 -0.75 -9.77
N SER A 16 -5.67 -1.25 -8.95
CA SER A 16 -5.62 -2.61 -8.41
C SER A 16 -7.04 -3.12 -8.13
N VAL A 17 -7.86 -3.13 -9.19
CA VAL A 17 -9.30 -3.42 -9.09
C VAL A 17 -9.52 -4.93 -9.15
N SER A 18 -9.79 -5.56 -8.00
CA SER A 18 -9.94 -7.01 -7.89
C SER A 18 -11.10 -7.56 -8.72
N ALA A 19 -12.25 -6.90 -8.72
CA ALA A 19 -13.42 -7.31 -9.51
C ALA A 19 -13.16 -7.30 -11.02
N LYS A 20 -12.24 -6.44 -11.49
CA LYS A 20 -11.84 -6.35 -12.91
C LYS A 20 -10.55 -7.14 -13.21
N LYS A 21 -9.91 -7.74 -12.22
CA LYS A 21 -8.58 -8.37 -12.31
C LYS A 21 -7.53 -7.43 -12.92
N GLN A 22 -7.60 -6.15 -12.60
CA GLN A 22 -6.78 -5.10 -13.22
C GLN A 22 -5.69 -4.63 -12.27
N GLY A 23 -4.43 -4.68 -12.70
CA GLY A 23 -3.28 -4.03 -12.05
C GLY A 23 -2.86 -4.62 -10.71
N LEU A 24 -3.31 -5.85 -10.37
CA LEU A 24 -3.05 -6.47 -9.07
C LEU A 24 -1.60 -6.86 -8.88
N VAL A 25 -0.97 -7.45 -9.90
CA VAL A 25 0.44 -7.84 -9.87
C VAL A 25 1.35 -6.61 -9.81
N GLU A 26 1.05 -5.60 -10.62
CA GLU A 26 1.78 -4.34 -10.67
C GLU A 26 1.70 -3.63 -9.31
N CYS A 27 0.52 -3.59 -8.70
CA CYS A 27 0.32 -3.00 -7.38
C CYS A 27 1.06 -3.77 -6.29
N ALA A 28 1.02 -5.10 -6.29
CA ALA A 28 1.76 -5.93 -5.34
C ALA A 28 3.27 -5.67 -5.42
N ASN A 29 3.83 -5.61 -6.63
CA ASN A 29 5.24 -5.27 -6.83
C ASN A 29 5.59 -3.86 -6.35
N LEU A 30 4.68 -2.90 -6.56
CA LEU A 30 4.84 -1.53 -6.08
C LEU A 30 4.84 -1.47 -4.55
N VAL A 31 3.90 -2.16 -3.88
CA VAL A 31 3.87 -2.26 -2.41
C VAL A 31 5.17 -2.85 -1.87
N ALA A 32 5.64 -3.96 -2.44
CA ALA A 32 6.91 -4.58 -2.04
C ALA A 32 8.10 -3.62 -2.24
N LYS A 33 8.10 -2.83 -3.31
CA LYS A 33 9.13 -1.79 -3.55
C LYS A 33 9.09 -0.70 -2.48
N ILE A 34 7.91 -0.21 -2.11
CA ILE A 34 7.74 0.80 -1.06
C ILE A 34 8.19 0.26 0.30
N MET A 35 7.85 -0.99 0.62
CA MET A 35 8.31 -1.65 1.84
C MET A 35 9.84 -1.76 1.90
N ARG A 36 10.49 -2.16 0.81
CA ARG A 36 11.96 -2.22 0.74
C ARG A 36 12.61 -0.84 0.89
N LYS A 37 12.03 0.20 0.28
CA LYS A 37 12.48 1.60 0.47
C LYS A 37 12.42 2.01 1.94
N ALA A 38 11.42 1.53 2.67
CA ALA A 38 11.25 1.77 4.11
C ALA A 38 12.13 0.88 5.01
N GLY A 39 12.99 0.04 4.45
CA GLY A 39 13.90 -0.85 5.18
C GLY A 39 13.28 -2.18 5.60
N ILE A 40 12.08 -2.51 5.11
CA ILE A 40 11.40 -3.78 5.37
C ILE A 40 11.80 -4.79 4.31
N ASN A 41 12.33 -5.94 4.73
CA ASN A 41 12.58 -7.04 3.81
C ASN A 41 11.25 -7.59 3.29
N SER A 42 11.02 -7.52 1.98
CA SER A 42 9.72 -7.87 1.41
C SER A 42 9.84 -8.65 0.12
N GLU A 43 8.87 -9.53 -0.08
CA GLU A 43 8.73 -10.38 -1.26
C GLU A 43 7.26 -10.46 -1.72
N VAL A 44 7.08 -10.77 -3.00
CA VAL A 44 5.77 -11.02 -3.60
C VAL A 44 5.60 -12.52 -3.75
N LEU A 45 4.62 -13.08 -3.03
CA LEU A 45 4.35 -14.51 -2.98
C LEU A 45 3.21 -14.85 -3.94
N TYR A 46 3.45 -15.79 -4.83
CA TYR A 46 2.45 -16.31 -5.76
C TYR A 46 1.97 -17.67 -5.27
N LEU A 47 0.67 -17.86 -5.29
CA LEU A 47 0.05 -19.14 -5.02
C LEU A 47 0.06 -20.03 -6.29
N ASP A 48 -0.15 -21.33 -6.12
CA ASP A 48 -0.19 -22.29 -7.23
C ASP A 48 -1.32 -21.93 -8.21
N ASP A 49 -2.46 -21.50 -7.68
CA ASP A 49 -3.55 -20.96 -8.49
C ASP A 49 -3.24 -19.50 -8.89
N LYS A 50 -2.81 -19.33 -10.13
CA LYS A 50 -2.49 -18.03 -10.71
C LYS A 50 -3.69 -17.09 -10.91
N SER A 51 -4.91 -17.57 -10.69
CA SER A 51 -6.10 -16.71 -10.70
C SER A 51 -6.22 -15.88 -9.43
N ILE A 52 -5.51 -16.27 -8.38
CA ILE A 52 -5.48 -15.57 -7.09
C ILE A 52 -4.40 -14.48 -7.13
N PRO A 53 -4.73 -13.24 -6.75
CA PRO A 53 -3.74 -12.16 -6.67
C PRO A 53 -2.59 -12.51 -5.72
N PRO A 54 -1.35 -12.07 -6.01
CA PRO A 54 -0.21 -12.36 -5.14
C PRO A 54 -0.33 -11.69 -3.78
N ILE A 55 0.31 -12.30 -2.79
CA ILE A 55 0.43 -11.75 -1.44
C ILE A 55 1.76 -10.99 -1.34
N VAL A 56 1.75 -9.82 -0.73
CA VAL A 56 2.99 -9.12 -0.37
C VAL A 56 3.30 -9.43 1.08
N TYR A 57 4.43 -10.08 1.30
CA TYR A 57 4.94 -10.38 2.63
C TYR A 57 6.13 -9.49 2.94
N GLY A 58 6.22 -9.01 4.16
CA GLY A 58 7.39 -8.27 4.62
C GLY A 58 7.70 -8.56 6.08
N GLU A 59 8.98 -8.62 6.41
CA GLU A 59 9.46 -8.87 7.77
C GLU A 59 10.57 -7.88 8.14
N LEU A 60 10.49 -7.39 9.35
CA LEU A 60 11.54 -6.61 9.98
C LEU A 60 11.80 -7.18 11.39
N LYS A 61 13.04 -7.61 11.65
CA LYS A 61 13.44 -8.11 12.97
C LYS A 61 13.92 -6.98 13.86
N SER A 62 13.25 -6.79 14.98
CA SER A 62 13.69 -5.84 16.00
C SER A 62 14.91 -6.38 16.74
N LYS A 63 15.92 -5.53 16.93
CA LYS A 63 17.10 -5.83 17.76
C LYS A 63 16.81 -5.60 19.24
N SER A 64 15.93 -4.65 19.56
CA SER A 64 15.63 -4.25 20.95
C SER A 64 14.58 -5.14 21.63
N ASN A 65 13.68 -5.77 20.86
CA ASN A 65 12.61 -6.64 21.37
C ASN A 65 12.39 -7.89 20.52
N PRO A 66 13.37 -8.81 20.43
CA PRO A 66 13.31 -9.94 19.52
C PRO A 66 12.21 -10.96 19.83
N ASN A 67 11.66 -10.92 21.05
CA ASN A 67 10.63 -11.87 21.52
C ASN A 67 9.19 -11.36 21.33
N LYS A 68 9.02 -10.18 20.76
CA LYS A 68 7.68 -9.62 20.51
C LYS A 68 7.49 -9.40 19.01
N THR A 69 6.36 -9.85 18.50
CA THR A 69 5.97 -9.68 17.09
C THR A 69 4.68 -8.89 17.00
N ILE A 70 4.67 -7.91 16.11
CA ILE A 70 3.46 -7.19 15.71
C ILE A 70 3.16 -7.62 14.28
N LEU A 71 1.94 -8.08 14.03
CA LEU A 71 1.45 -8.39 12.70
C LEU A 71 0.54 -7.26 12.22
N PHE A 72 0.87 -6.68 11.07
CA PHE A 72 -0.02 -5.79 10.33
C PHE A 72 -0.65 -6.55 9.18
N TYR A 73 -1.95 -6.38 9.01
CA TYR A 73 -2.71 -6.90 7.88
C TYR A 73 -3.36 -5.72 7.14
N ASN A 74 -3.17 -5.69 5.83
CA ASN A 74 -3.76 -4.71 4.92
C ASN A 74 -4.10 -5.40 3.60
N HIS A 75 -4.96 -4.77 2.80
CA HIS A 75 -5.14 -5.16 1.42
C HIS A 75 -4.73 -4.02 0.48
N TYR A 76 -4.29 -4.36 -0.72
CA TYR A 76 -3.87 -3.40 -1.73
C TYR A 76 -4.83 -3.30 -2.91
N ASP A 77 -5.79 -4.21 -2.99
CA ASP A 77 -6.86 -4.12 -3.98
C ASP A 77 -7.91 -3.08 -3.58
N VAL A 78 -8.67 -2.66 -4.56
CA VAL A 78 -9.72 -1.66 -4.39
C VAL A 78 -10.99 -2.07 -5.11
N GLN A 79 -12.12 -1.50 -4.68
CA GLN A 79 -13.37 -1.60 -5.38
C GLN A 79 -13.30 -0.90 -6.75
N PRO A 80 -14.18 -1.28 -7.70
CA PRO A 80 -14.34 -0.54 -8.94
C PRO A 80 -14.59 0.96 -8.71
N GLU A 81 -14.18 1.75 -9.67
CA GLU A 81 -14.32 3.20 -9.64
C GLU A 81 -15.70 3.71 -10.05
N GLU A 82 -16.57 2.83 -10.54
CA GLU A 82 -17.94 3.22 -10.94
C GLU A 82 -18.79 3.64 -9.72
N PRO A 83 -19.75 4.54 -9.90
CA PRO A 83 -20.05 5.30 -11.14
C PRO A 83 -19.08 6.50 -11.31
N ILE A 84 -18.43 6.57 -12.49
CA ILE A 84 -17.39 7.58 -12.80
C ILE A 84 -17.94 9.01 -12.70
N GLU A 85 -19.18 9.22 -13.10
CA GLU A 85 -19.82 10.54 -13.12
C GLU A 85 -20.03 11.17 -11.73
N LEU A 86 -19.88 10.40 -10.66
CA LEU A 86 -19.97 10.91 -9.28
C LEU A 86 -18.62 11.38 -8.72
N TRP A 87 -17.52 11.16 -9.45
CA TRP A 87 -16.23 11.62 -9.02
C TRP A 87 -15.96 13.06 -9.43
N GLU A 88 -15.62 13.91 -8.47
CA GLU A 88 -15.16 15.29 -8.74
C GLU A 88 -13.74 15.32 -9.30
N ASN A 89 -12.92 14.32 -8.97
CA ASN A 89 -11.56 14.14 -9.46
C ASN A 89 -11.42 12.73 -10.03
N GLU A 90 -10.51 12.56 -10.98
CA GLU A 90 -10.14 11.24 -11.52
C GLU A 90 -9.90 10.22 -10.39
N PRO A 91 -10.57 9.04 -10.38
CA PRO A 91 -10.51 8.08 -9.28
C PRO A 91 -9.09 7.62 -8.91
N PHE A 92 -8.18 7.56 -9.86
CA PHE A 92 -6.80 7.15 -9.64
C PHE A 92 -5.79 8.31 -9.76
N SER A 93 -6.22 9.56 -9.60
CA SER A 93 -5.32 10.72 -9.68
C SER A 93 -4.41 10.86 -8.46
N GLY A 94 -4.87 10.44 -7.27
CA GLY A 94 -4.18 10.74 -6.03
C GLY A 94 -4.04 12.25 -5.79
N LYS A 95 -5.06 13.04 -6.18
CA LYS A 95 -5.04 14.49 -6.04
C LYS A 95 -4.93 14.91 -4.58
N VAL A 96 -4.02 15.84 -4.29
CA VAL A 96 -3.92 16.49 -2.98
C VAL A 96 -4.56 17.86 -3.07
N GLU A 97 -5.49 18.15 -2.18
CA GLU A 97 -6.13 19.45 -2.07
C GLU A 97 -6.39 19.77 -0.60
N GLY A 98 -5.80 20.85 -0.13
CA GLY A 98 -5.80 21.18 1.30
C GLY A 98 -5.19 20.06 2.14
N ASN A 99 -5.95 19.52 3.07
CA ASN A 99 -5.52 18.45 3.98
C ASN A 99 -6.02 17.04 3.54
N TYR A 100 -6.48 16.91 2.30
CA TYR A 100 -7.07 15.67 1.81
C TYR A 100 -6.31 15.10 0.62
N VAL A 101 -6.28 13.77 0.55
CA VAL A 101 -5.83 13.02 -0.63
C VAL A 101 -7.05 12.32 -1.23
N PHE A 102 -7.38 12.67 -2.46
CA PHE A 102 -8.54 12.12 -3.17
C PHE A 102 -8.13 10.98 -4.08
N GLY A 103 -8.90 9.91 -4.06
CA GLY A 103 -8.73 8.80 -4.97
C GLY A 103 -9.29 7.48 -4.44
N ARG A 104 -9.55 6.55 -5.34
CA ARG A 104 -10.00 5.20 -5.00
C ARG A 104 -8.91 4.48 -4.20
N GLY A 105 -9.25 4.00 -3.00
CA GLY A 105 -8.31 3.37 -2.08
C GLY A 105 -7.55 4.33 -1.17
N SER A 106 -7.78 5.66 -1.24
CA SER A 106 -7.10 6.62 -0.37
C SER A 106 -7.36 6.37 1.12
N ALA A 107 -8.56 5.92 1.48
CA ALA A 107 -8.92 5.50 2.84
C ALA A 107 -8.89 3.98 2.98
N ASP A 108 -9.50 3.25 2.03
CA ASP A 108 -9.69 1.79 2.08
C ASP A 108 -8.96 1.11 0.91
N ASP A 109 -7.77 0.55 1.08
CA ASP A 109 -6.97 0.45 2.33
C ASP A 109 -5.53 0.98 2.10
N LYS A 110 -5.24 1.56 0.90
CA LYS A 110 -3.89 2.05 0.52
C LYS A 110 -3.36 3.13 1.49
N GLY A 111 -4.25 3.99 2.01
CA GLY A 111 -3.88 5.01 2.97
C GLY A 111 -3.39 4.43 4.28
N GLU A 112 -4.12 3.46 4.85
CA GLU A 112 -3.70 2.77 6.06
C GLU A 112 -2.44 1.93 5.83
N LEU A 113 -2.35 1.24 4.69
CA LEU A 113 -1.18 0.46 4.31
C LEU A 113 0.09 1.33 4.30
N ILE A 114 0.07 2.46 3.61
CA ILE A 114 1.21 3.39 3.57
C ILE A 114 1.52 3.96 4.95
N THR A 115 0.50 4.33 5.73
CA THR A 115 0.67 4.86 7.08
C THR A 115 1.38 3.87 7.99
N ARG A 116 1.02 2.59 7.92
CA ARG A 116 1.66 1.52 8.71
C ARG A 116 3.10 1.28 8.28
N ILE A 117 3.38 1.23 6.97
CA ILE A 117 4.76 1.13 6.46
C ILE A 117 5.61 2.31 6.97
N LYS A 118 5.09 3.54 6.89
CA LYS A 118 5.81 4.73 7.36
C LYS A 118 6.00 4.78 8.88
N ALA A 119 5.04 4.26 9.64
CA ALA A 119 5.20 4.11 11.08
C ALA A 119 6.34 3.15 11.43
N VAL A 120 6.43 2.01 10.75
CA VAL A 120 7.52 1.05 10.90
C VAL A 120 8.86 1.69 10.51
N GLU A 121 8.93 2.38 9.37
CA GLU A 121 10.12 3.11 8.92
C GLU A 121 10.59 4.14 9.96
N TYR A 122 9.65 4.89 10.53
CA TYR A 122 9.95 5.89 11.55
C TYR A 122 10.50 5.24 12.83
N CYS A 123 9.87 4.16 13.30
CA CYS A 123 10.35 3.42 14.46
C CYS A 123 11.75 2.86 14.22
N LEU A 124 12.01 2.25 13.05
CA LEU A 124 13.31 1.73 12.69
C LEU A 124 14.41 2.80 12.74
N LYS A 125 14.13 3.99 12.21
CA LYS A 125 15.07 5.13 12.25
C LYS A 125 15.33 5.66 13.66
N LYS A 126 14.38 5.52 14.57
CA LYS A 126 14.47 6.03 15.95
C LYS A 126 15.10 5.04 16.93
N THR A 127 14.81 3.77 16.79
CA THR A 127 15.15 2.74 17.81
C THR A 127 16.07 1.63 17.29
N GLY A 128 16.26 1.53 16.00
CA GLY A 128 17.09 0.49 15.36
C GLY A 128 16.36 -0.83 15.24
#